data_5a2beb65a1d6af9a1b011848b22fb2f4
#
_entry.id   5a2beb65a1d6af9a1b011848b22fb2f4
#
_cell.length_a   1.000
_cell.length_b   1.000
_cell.length_c   1.000
_cell.angle_alpha   90.00
_cell.angle_beta   90.00
_cell.angle_gamma   90.00
#
_symmetry.space_group_name_H-M   'P 1'
#
loop_
_entity.id
_entity.type
_entity.pdbx_description
1 polymer ?
#
loop_
_entity_poly.entity_id
_entity_poly.type
_entity_poly.pdbx_seq_one_letter_code
_entity_poly.pdbx_strand_id
1 'polypeptide(L)'
;PGFAALPQDEELDPSQLWELGLGRLRVLSIEGRDQAANRWYESDRGPNAAIAKSAPKPCGSCGFFLPIAGSLRSAFGVCANAISPEDAKVVSVDHGCGAHSEATV
;
A
#
# COMPACT_ATOMS: atom_id res chain seq x y z
N PRO A 1 -11.93 -13.91 -12.10
CA PRO A 1 -12.59 -13.56 -10.88
C PRO A 1 -11.67 -12.93 -9.86
N GLY A 2 -12.23 -12.03 -9.06
CA GLY A 2 -11.46 -11.27 -8.08
C GLY A 2 -11.18 -11.99 -6.77
N PHE A 3 -11.71 -13.19 -6.57
CA PHE A 3 -11.58 -13.90 -5.30
C PHE A 3 -10.92 -15.26 -5.47
N ALA A 4 -10.26 -15.71 -4.41
CA ALA A 4 -9.66 -17.02 -4.35
C ALA A 4 -10.08 -17.69 -3.05
N ALA A 5 -10.21 -19.02 -3.07
CA ALA A 5 -10.45 -19.80 -1.86
C ALA A 5 -9.15 -19.87 -1.05
N LEU A 6 -9.29 -19.90 0.28
CA LEU A 6 -8.14 -20.12 1.14
C LEU A 6 -7.73 -21.59 1.06
N PRO A 7 -6.42 -21.89 1.04
CA PRO A 7 -5.96 -23.26 1.12
C PRO A 7 -6.35 -23.87 2.48
N GLN A 8 -6.87 -25.08 2.47
CA GLN A 8 -7.37 -25.73 3.68
C GLN A 8 -6.46 -26.82 4.22
N ASP A 9 -5.54 -27.29 3.38
CA ASP A 9 -4.71 -28.44 3.71
C ASP A 9 -3.25 -28.08 4.01
N GLU A 10 -2.92 -26.80 4.04
CA GLU A 10 -1.57 -26.34 4.31
C GLU A 10 -1.44 -25.79 5.72
N GLU A 11 -0.38 -26.20 6.41
CA GLU A 11 0.00 -25.54 7.64
C GLU A 11 0.67 -24.20 7.28
N LEU A 12 0.08 -23.13 7.76
CA LEU A 12 0.57 -21.77 7.49
C LEU A 12 1.10 -21.18 8.79
N ASP A 13 2.20 -20.46 8.72
CA ASP A 13 2.66 -19.70 9.87
C ASP A 13 1.72 -18.50 10.13
N PRO A 14 1.79 -17.90 11.33
CA PRO A 14 0.87 -16.80 11.65
C PRO A 14 0.94 -15.61 10.70
N SER A 15 2.10 -15.30 10.14
CA SER A 15 2.22 -14.18 9.22
C SER A 15 1.53 -14.48 7.88
N GLN A 16 1.63 -15.71 7.40
CA GLN A 16 0.95 -16.12 6.19
C GLN A 16 -0.56 -16.13 6.38
N LEU A 17 -1.04 -16.58 7.55
CA LEU A 17 -2.47 -16.57 7.87
C LEU A 17 -3.01 -15.14 7.85
N TRP A 18 -2.26 -14.20 8.40
CA TRP A 18 -2.63 -12.80 8.39
C TRP A 18 -2.73 -12.25 6.96
N GLU A 19 -1.71 -12.51 6.14
CA GLU A 19 -1.67 -12.03 4.75
C GLU A 19 -2.76 -12.63 3.89
N LEU A 20 -3.14 -13.88 4.14
CA LEU A 20 -4.19 -14.56 3.38
C LEU A 20 -5.59 -14.22 3.89
N GLY A 21 -5.70 -13.45 4.98
CA GLY A 21 -6.99 -13.07 5.51
C GLY A 21 -7.71 -14.23 6.18
N LEU A 22 -6.99 -15.01 6.98
CA LEU A 22 -7.57 -16.13 7.72
C LEU A 22 -8.80 -15.70 8.49
N GLY A 23 -9.84 -16.50 8.47
CA GLY A 23 -11.12 -16.20 9.09
C GLY A 23 -12.14 -15.62 8.13
N ARG A 24 -11.74 -15.31 6.91
CA ARG A 24 -12.64 -14.86 5.86
C ARG A 24 -12.90 -15.98 4.86
N LEU A 25 -14.13 -16.07 4.37
CA LEU A 25 -14.48 -17.10 3.41
C LEU A 25 -13.83 -16.89 2.05
N ARG A 26 -13.53 -15.64 1.71
CA ARG A 26 -12.93 -15.30 0.44
C ARG A 26 -11.88 -14.21 0.63
N VAL A 27 -10.85 -14.25 -0.19
CA VAL A 27 -9.84 -13.19 -0.31
C VAL A 27 -9.67 -12.87 -1.78
N LEU A 28 -9.11 -11.70 -2.07
CA LEU A 28 -8.82 -11.34 -3.46
C LEU A 28 -7.79 -12.29 -4.04
N SER A 29 -8.01 -12.69 -5.28
CA SER A 29 -7.01 -13.42 -6.06
C SER A 29 -5.81 -12.52 -6.36
N ILE A 30 -4.72 -13.12 -6.84
CA ILE A 30 -3.55 -12.35 -7.31
C ILE A 30 -3.98 -11.38 -8.39
N GLU A 31 -4.81 -11.82 -9.34
CA GLU A 31 -5.32 -10.97 -10.40
C GLU A 31 -6.14 -9.79 -9.85
N GLY A 32 -7.00 -10.05 -8.86
CA GLY A 32 -7.78 -8.97 -8.23
C GLY A 32 -6.90 -7.97 -7.50
N ARG A 33 -5.83 -8.43 -6.86
CA ARG A 33 -4.86 -7.55 -6.19
C ARG A 33 -4.10 -6.70 -7.21
N ASP A 34 -3.70 -7.28 -8.33
CA ASP A 34 -2.99 -6.56 -9.38
C ASP A 34 -3.87 -5.49 -10.02
N GLN A 35 -5.15 -5.78 -10.22
CA GLN A 35 -6.09 -4.80 -10.73
C GLN A 35 -6.26 -3.63 -9.76
N ALA A 36 -6.34 -3.91 -8.46
CA ALA A 36 -6.42 -2.87 -7.44
C ALA A 36 -5.14 -2.04 -7.42
N ALA A 37 -3.98 -2.68 -7.47
CA ALA A 37 -2.70 -2.01 -7.48
C ALA A 37 -2.58 -1.06 -8.67
N ASN A 38 -3.00 -1.48 -9.86
CA ASN A 38 -2.97 -0.64 -11.04
C ASN A 38 -3.88 0.58 -10.91
N ARG A 39 -5.09 0.39 -10.37
CA ARG A 39 -6.00 1.52 -10.13
C ARG A 39 -5.39 2.54 -9.17
N TRP A 40 -4.78 2.06 -8.09
CA TRP A 40 -4.18 2.92 -7.07
C TRP A 40 -2.96 3.66 -7.61
N TYR A 41 -2.15 2.95 -8.38
CA TYR A 41 -0.93 3.52 -8.94
C TYR A 41 -1.21 4.62 -9.98
N GLU A 42 -2.28 4.47 -10.74
CA GLU A 42 -2.69 5.45 -11.74
C GLU A 42 -3.54 6.58 -11.19
N SER A 43 -3.95 6.46 -9.94
CA SER A 43 -4.78 7.46 -9.26
C SER A 43 -3.96 8.61 -8.70
N ASP A 44 -4.63 9.48 -7.95
CA ASP A 44 -3.96 10.57 -7.22
C ASP A 44 -3.14 10.09 -6.02
N ARG A 45 -3.06 8.77 -5.82
CA ARG A 45 -2.23 8.13 -4.79
C ARG A 45 -0.91 7.62 -5.34
N GLY A 46 -0.70 7.69 -6.64
CA GLY A 46 0.51 7.21 -7.32
C GLY A 46 1.51 8.31 -7.61
N PRO A 47 2.55 7.99 -8.39
CA PRO A 47 3.64 8.94 -8.66
C PRO A 47 3.26 10.05 -9.62
N ASN A 48 2.20 9.89 -10.39
CA ASN A 48 1.79 10.88 -11.39
C ASN A 48 0.82 11.93 -10.86
N ALA A 49 0.44 11.85 -9.59
CA ALA A 49 -0.38 12.87 -8.94
C ALA A 49 0.40 14.19 -8.87
N ALA A 50 -0.32 15.32 -8.98
CA ALA A 50 0.32 16.63 -8.94
C ALA A 50 1.12 16.84 -7.65
N ILE A 51 0.57 16.43 -6.52
CA ILE A 51 1.25 16.56 -5.24
C ILE A 51 2.54 15.73 -5.19
N ALA A 52 2.54 14.54 -5.81
CA ALA A 52 3.72 13.69 -5.86
C ALA A 52 4.80 14.27 -6.74
N LYS A 53 4.42 14.86 -7.88
CA LYS A 53 5.38 15.46 -8.81
C LYS A 53 6.10 16.66 -8.23
N SER A 54 5.46 17.39 -7.33
CA SER A 54 6.07 18.56 -6.68
C SER A 54 6.78 18.20 -5.37
N ALA A 55 6.66 16.97 -4.89
CA ALA A 55 7.29 16.56 -3.65
C ALA A 55 8.79 16.32 -3.83
N PRO A 56 9.63 16.73 -2.87
CA PRO A 56 11.07 16.56 -2.99
C PRO A 56 11.55 15.11 -2.81
N LYS A 57 10.79 14.29 -2.10
CA LYS A 57 11.18 12.91 -1.78
C LYS A 57 9.98 11.99 -1.80
N PRO A 58 10.19 10.70 -2.16
CA PRO A 58 9.08 9.75 -2.25
C PRO A 58 8.66 9.20 -0.88
N CYS A 59 7.42 8.73 -0.81
CA CYS A 59 6.85 8.17 0.41
C CYS A 59 7.61 6.94 0.89
N GLY A 60 8.16 6.14 0.00
CA GLY A 60 8.89 4.93 0.38
C GLY A 60 10.07 5.15 1.30
N SER A 61 10.65 6.37 1.30
CA SER A 61 11.76 6.73 2.21
C SER A 61 11.29 7.56 3.40
N CYS A 62 9.99 7.81 3.53
CA CYS A 62 9.45 8.64 4.58
C CYS A 62 9.28 7.85 5.89
N GLY A 63 9.66 8.46 7.02
CA GLY A 63 9.49 7.84 8.33
C GLY A 63 8.04 7.63 8.74
N PHE A 64 7.11 8.35 8.12
CA PHE A 64 5.67 8.21 8.39
C PHE A 64 4.99 7.15 7.51
N PHE A 65 5.72 6.51 6.62
CA PHE A 65 5.18 5.52 5.70
C PHE A 65 5.11 4.16 6.37
N LEU A 66 3.92 3.58 6.40
CA LEU A 66 3.68 2.26 6.97
C LEU A 66 3.36 1.29 5.82
N PRO A 67 4.30 0.42 5.42
CA PRO A 67 4.01 -0.54 4.35
C PRO A 67 2.81 -1.42 4.71
N ILE A 68 1.97 -1.70 3.73
CA ILE A 68 0.87 -2.64 3.95
C ILE A 68 1.41 -4.07 3.97
N ALA A 69 0.70 -4.96 4.64
CA ALA A 69 1.07 -6.36 4.68
C ALA A 69 0.72 -7.04 3.36
N GLY A 70 1.43 -8.13 3.04
CA GLY A 70 1.10 -8.97 1.91
C GLY A 70 1.90 -8.65 0.65
N SER A 71 1.38 -9.12 -0.48
CA SER A 71 2.09 -9.08 -1.75
C SER A 71 2.28 -7.66 -2.31
N LEU A 72 1.52 -6.69 -1.83
CA LEU A 72 1.63 -5.31 -2.32
C LEU A 72 2.53 -4.43 -1.46
N ARG A 73 3.18 -4.98 -0.44
CA ARG A 73 3.97 -4.17 0.51
C ARG A 73 5.20 -3.50 -0.11
N SER A 74 5.69 -4.02 -1.23
CA SER A 74 6.83 -3.41 -1.91
C SER A 74 6.42 -2.20 -2.76
N ALA A 75 5.13 -2.01 -2.98
CA ALA A 75 4.61 -0.97 -3.86
C ALA A 75 3.75 0.07 -3.14
N PHE A 76 3.12 -0.27 -2.03
CA PHE A 76 2.15 0.59 -1.36
C PHE A 76 2.28 0.55 0.15
N GLY A 77 1.79 1.60 0.78
CA GLY A 77 1.68 1.71 2.23
C GLY A 77 0.70 2.81 2.60
N VAL A 78 0.62 3.10 3.89
CA VAL A 78 -0.29 4.11 4.43
C VAL A 78 0.54 5.26 5.00
N CYS A 79 0.14 6.49 4.68
CA CYS A 79 0.74 7.66 5.29
C CYS A 79 0.19 7.85 6.71
N ALA A 80 1.08 8.04 7.68
CA ALA A 80 0.72 8.26 9.08
C ALA A 80 1.18 9.63 9.57
N ASN A 81 1.31 10.61 8.68
CA ASN A 81 1.72 11.96 9.04
C ASN A 81 0.48 12.85 9.20
N ALA A 82 0.15 13.19 10.45
CA ALA A 82 -1.05 13.95 10.79
C ALA A 82 -1.12 15.32 10.11
N ILE A 83 0.00 15.90 9.71
CA ILE A 83 0.02 17.21 9.05
C ILE A 83 0.02 17.12 7.53
N SER A 84 0.07 15.91 6.97
CA SER A 84 0.02 15.71 5.54
C SER A 84 -1.42 15.57 5.07
N PRO A 85 -1.77 16.10 3.86
CA PRO A 85 -3.08 15.82 3.29
C PRO A 85 -3.28 14.36 2.95
N GLU A 86 -2.20 13.58 2.95
CA GLU A 86 -2.25 12.14 2.64
C GLU A 86 -2.41 11.25 3.87
N ASP A 87 -2.48 11.85 5.07
CA ASP A 87 -2.65 11.06 6.30
C ASP A 87 -3.83 10.08 6.20
N ALA A 88 -3.61 8.86 6.61
CA ALA A 88 -4.57 7.74 6.57
C ALA A 88 -4.91 7.24 5.16
N LYS A 89 -4.19 7.68 4.14
CA LYS A 89 -4.44 7.24 2.76
C LYS A 89 -3.40 6.22 2.32
N VAL A 90 -3.85 5.28 1.50
CA VAL A 90 -2.94 4.35 0.83
C VAL A 90 -2.24 5.09 -0.31
N VAL A 91 -0.92 5.01 -0.32
CA VAL A 91 -0.08 5.69 -1.32
C VAL A 91 0.97 4.73 -1.86
N SER A 92 1.41 4.95 -3.10
CA SER A 92 2.50 4.16 -3.65
C SER A 92 3.84 4.58 -3.03
N VAL A 93 4.85 3.71 -3.10
CA VAL A 93 6.18 4.02 -2.56
C VAL A 93 6.83 5.22 -3.25
N ASP A 94 6.45 5.48 -4.49
CA ASP A 94 6.94 6.62 -5.28
C ASP A 94 5.98 7.81 -5.30
N HIS A 95 4.92 7.78 -4.50
CA HIS A 95 4.08 8.96 -4.23
C HIS A 95 4.85 9.95 -3.36
N GLY A 96 4.35 11.15 -3.22
CA GLY A 96 4.93 12.15 -2.33
C GLY A 96 3.93 13.24 -2.01
N CYS A 97 4.14 13.97 -0.92
CA CYS A 97 3.19 15.00 -0.48
C CYS A 97 3.87 16.28 0.01
N GLY A 98 5.18 16.36 -0.03
CA GLY A 98 5.90 17.53 0.46
C GLY A 98 6.10 17.58 1.96
N ALA A 99 5.48 16.69 2.74
CA ALA A 99 5.63 16.63 4.19
C ALA A 99 6.44 15.40 4.63
N HIS A 100 7.42 15.02 3.82
CA HIS A 100 8.32 13.90 4.10
C HIS A 100 9.09 14.14 5.41
N SER A 101 9.33 13.09 6.17
CA SER A 101 10.04 13.19 7.45
C SER A 101 11.44 13.81 7.34
N GLU A 102 12.06 13.71 6.17
CA GLU A 102 13.40 14.23 5.91
C GLU A 102 13.39 15.43 4.96
N ALA A 103 12.24 15.99 4.68
CA ALA A 103 12.12 17.07 3.70
C ALA A 103 12.52 18.44 4.26
N THR A 104 12.52 18.57 5.57
CA THR A 104 12.86 19.82 6.20
C THR A 104 14.33 19.94 6.44
N VAL A 105 14.84 21.05 6.15
CA VAL A 105 16.16 21.39 6.60
C VAL A 105 16.47 22.82 6.60
#